data_98b9b12a3e033928e4987c03cba6dbf0
#
_entry.id   98b9b12a3e033928e4987c03cba6dbf0
#
_cell.length_a   1.000
_cell.length_b   1.000
_cell.length_c   1.000
_cell.angle_alpha   90.00
_cell.angle_beta   90.00
_cell.angle_gamma   90.00
#
_symmetry.space_group_name_H-M   'P 1'
#
loop_
_entity.id
_entity.type
_entity.pdbx_description
1 polymer ?
#
loop_
_entity_poly.entity_id
_entity_poly.type
_entity_poly.pdbx_seq_one_letter_code
_entity_poly.pdbx_strand_id
1 'polypeptide(L)'
;MKLTNKEFGFENFASEMAKLKNEQHFDYLVTIIGEDFGEEGLGCIYILENTDNHERTSVKQMAKTVDGEAVLPTVCGLWKIANILEREVFDFYGIKFLGHPDMRRLYLRNDFKGYPLRKDYDMASNGYSLEDDVENDFGYEYAIDKHGKLTAKQNKLFTDEEFVINIGPQHPSTHGVLRLQTVLDGETIKRIYPHLGYIHRGIEKMCESYTYPQTLALTDRMDYLSAMMNRHALVGVIEEAMGVELTDRIKYVRTIMDELQRIDSHLLYLGCCAQDLGALTAFLYNMRDREHVLNVMEETTGGRLIQNYYRIGGLQDDIDPNFVKNVKDLVAYLRPIIQEYLDVFGDNVINHKRFENIGVMDKENIISYGVTGCSGRASGWKNDVRKNHPYDMYDKVEFEQVTRDTCDSMARYMNRIDELYQSLHIIEQLIDNIPEGDFYVKQKPIIKVPEGQWYFSCEGSRGEIGVYLDSRGDKSPYRLKFRPMGLNHVAAMDEMLRGEKIADLITTGAALDFVIPDIDR
;
A
#
# COMPACT_ATOMS: atom_id res chain seq x y z
N MET A 1 5.01 -16.40 -3.32
CA MET A 1 5.06 -17.41 -2.21
C MET A 1 3.71 -18.14 -2.13
N LYS A 2 3.69 -19.45 -2.33
CA LYS A 2 2.50 -20.26 -2.05
C LYS A 2 2.26 -20.30 -0.53
N LEU A 3 1.04 -19.99 -0.10
CA LEU A 3 0.73 -19.96 1.33
C LEU A 3 0.51 -21.38 1.89
N THR A 4 1.07 -21.61 3.06
CA THR A 4 0.81 -22.78 3.91
C THR A 4 0.35 -22.25 5.26
N ASN A 5 -0.96 -22.17 5.44
CA ASN A 5 -1.55 -21.49 6.59
C ASN A 5 -1.40 -22.33 7.87
N LYS A 6 -0.92 -21.69 8.94
CA LYS A 6 -1.08 -22.21 10.30
C LYS A 6 -2.53 -21.95 10.73
N GLU A 7 -3.12 -22.87 11.48
CA GLU A 7 -4.47 -22.71 12.02
C GLU A 7 -4.44 -22.86 13.55
N PHE A 8 -5.16 -21.99 14.24
CA PHE A 8 -5.24 -22.01 15.68
C PHE A 8 -6.70 -22.18 16.14
N GLY A 9 -6.88 -22.77 17.32
CA GLY A 9 -8.21 -22.80 17.94
C GLY A 9 -8.66 -21.39 18.33
N PHE A 10 -9.93 -21.09 18.18
CA PHE A 10 -10.50 -19.76 18.45
C PHE A 10 -10.09 -19.21 19.83
N GLU A 11 -10.15 -20.03 20.87
CA GLU A 11 -9.84 -19.64 22.26
C GLU A 11 -8.34 -19.36 22.48
N ASN A 12 -7.46 -19.95 21.67
CA ASN A 12 -6.01 -19.81 21.78
C ASN A 12 -5.43 -18.80 20.78
N PHE A 13 -6.24 -18.31 19.84
CA PHE A 13 -5.75 -17.49 18.74
C PHE A 13 -4.93 -16.28 19.19
N ALA A 14 -5.47 -15.47 20.11
CA ALA A 14 -4.78 -14.27 20.59
C ALA A 14 -3.44 -14.61 21.30
N SER A 15 -3.40 -15.71 22.07
CA SER A 15 -2.17 -16.14 22.75
C SER A 15 -1.13 -16.70 21.78
N GLU A 16 -1.54 -17.43 20.73
CA GLU A 16 -0.61 -17.95 19.72
C GLU A 16 -0.08 -16.81 18.84
N MET A 17 -0.91 -15.83 18.47
CA MET A 17 -0.45 -14.62 17.77
C MET A 17 0.54 -13.82 18.61
N ALA A 18 0.31 -13.71 19.93
CA ALA A 18 1.25 -13.06 20.85
C ALA A 18 2.60 -13.81 20.93
N LYS A 19 2.60 -15.15 20.89
CA LYS A 19 3.84 -15.92 20.83
C LYS A 19 4.59 -15.72 19.52
N LEU A 20 3.87 -15.70 18.37
CA LEU A 20 4.49 -15.42 17.08
C LEU A 20 5.22 -14.07 17.11
N LYS A 21 4.59 -13.02 17.67
CA LYS A 21 5.22 -11.72 17.79
C LYS A 21 6.36 -11.70 18.79
N ASN A 22 6.09 -12.07 20.05
CA ASN A 22 7.00 -11.79 21.17
C ASN A 22 8.14 -12.82 21.31
N GLU A 23 7.91 -14.07 20.89
CA GLU A 23 8.88 -15.15 21.04
C GLU A 23 9.58 -15.52 19.72
N GLN A 24 8.88 -15.33 18.57
CA GLN A 24 9.40 -15.68 17.24
C GLN A 24 9.71 -14.47 16.38
N HIS A 25 9.58 -13.23 16.92
CA HIS A 25 9.92 -11.96 16.25
C HIS A 25 9.18 -11.70 14.92
N PHE A 26 7.94 -12.20 14.77
CA PHE A 26 7.06 -11.79 13.68
C PHE A 26 6.45 -10.42 14.00
N ASP A 27 7.30 -9.39 14.01
CA ASP A 27 6.95 -8.05 14.46
C ASP A 27 6.15 -7.26 13.43
N TYR A 28 6.24 -7.63 12.17
CA TYR A 28 5.58 -6.97 11.06
C TYR A 28 4.33 -7.73 10.62
N LEU A 29 3.17 -7.12 10.82
CA LEU A 29 1.90 -7.56 10.22
C LEU A 29 1.78 -6.96 8.81
N VAL A 30 2.03 -7.80 7.80
CA VAL A 30 2.03 -7.38 6.40
C VAL A 30 0.64 -6.99 5.94
N THR A 31 -0.35 -7.87 6.19
CA THR A 31 -1.77 -7.60 5.87
C THR A 31 -2.71 -8.57 6.58
N ILE A 32 -3.99 -8.18 6.67
CA ILE A 32 -5.10 -9.07 7.05
C ILE A 32 -6.03 -9.20 5.84
N ILE A 33 -6.35 -10.42 5.48
CA ILE A 33 -7.18 -10.76 4.32
C ILE A 33 -8.48 -11.37 4.84
N GLY A 34 -9.59 -10.65 4.73
CA GLY A 34 -10.90 -11.23 4.94
C GLY A 34 -11.29 -12.09 3.74
N GLU A 35 -11.90 -13.23 4.01
CA GLU A 35 -12.36 -14.13 2.96
C GLU A 35 -13.63 -14.90 3.36
N ASP A 36 -14.48 -15.13 2.35
CA ASP A 36 -15.60 -16.06 2.41
C ASP A 36 -15.15 -17.37 1.76
N PHE A 37 -14.89 -18.37 2.61
CA PHE A 37 -14.41 -19.69 2.18
C PHE A 37 -15.55 -20.63 1.69
N GLY A 38 -16.74 -20.07 1.47
CA GLY A 38 -17.92 -20.82 1.05
C GLY A 38 -18.48 -21.69 2.17
N GLU A 39 -18.49 -23.01 2.01
CA GLU A 39 -19.05 -23.95 3.01
C GLU A 39 -18.31 -23.93 4.35
N GLU A 40 -17.02 -23.55 4.38
CA GLU A 40 -16.25 -23.40 5.61
C GLU A 40 -16.66 -22.15 6.41
N GLY A 41 -17.30 -21.16 5.77
CA GLY A 41 -17.74 -19.93 6.39
C GLY A 41 -16.77 -18.76 6.19
N LEU A 42 -16.90 -17.75 7.06
CA LEU A 42 -16.07 -16.54 7.01
C LEU A 42 -14.80 -16.69 7.85
N GLY A 43 -13.72 -16.06 7.43
CA GLY A 43 -12.47 -16.06 8.18
C GLY A 43 -11.48 -15.02 7.70
N CYS A 44 -10.31 -15.04 8.31
CA CYS A 44 -9.20 -14.16 7.94
C CYS A 44 -7.90 -14.96 7.75
N ILE A 45 -7.07 -14.47 6.83
CA ILE A 45 -5.67 -14.87 6.71
C ILE A 45 -4.81 -13.68 7.12
N TYR A 46 -3.89 -13.93 8.05
CA TYR A 46 -2.90 -12.96 8.52
C TYR A 46 -1.56 -13.31 7.88
N ILE A 47 -0.92 -12.36 7.23
CA ILE A 47 0.44 -12.52 6.73
C ILE A 47 1.37 -11.74 7.65
N LEU A 48 2.36 -12.44 8.20
CA LEU A 48 3.33 -11.91 9.15
C LEU A 48 4.74 -12.07 8.59
N GLU A 49 5.62 -11.12 8.90
CA GLU A 49 7.03 -11.18 8.57
C GLU A 49 7.88 -10.99 9.82
N ASN A 50 8.90 -11.82 9.97
CA ASN A 50 9.94 -11.67 10.96
C ASN A 50 10.92 -10.58 10.51
N THR A 51 11.10 -9.53 11.31
CA THR A 51 11.93 -8.38 10.92
C THR A 51 13.44 -8.63 10.98
N ASP A 52 13.89 -9.73 11.56
CA ASP A 52 15.31 -10.07 11.68
C ASP A 52 15.82 -10.88 10.48
N ASN A 53 15.03 -11.87 10.01
CA ASN A 53 15.42 -12.79 8.95
C ASN A 53 14.53 -12.73 7.70
N HIS A 54 13.50 -11.88 7.71
CA HIS A 54 12.53 -11.68 6.62
C HIS A 54 11.71 -12.93 6.27
N GLU A 55 11.64 -13.92 7.17
CA GLU A 55 10.77 -15.08 6.97
C GLU A 55 9.30 -14.65 7.05
N ARG A 56 8.49 -15.08 6.09
CA ARG A 56 7.04 -14.87 6.07
C ARG A 56 6.28 -16.11 6.49
N THR A 57 5.25 -15.91 7.29
CA THR A 57 4.30 -16.97 7.68
C THR A 57 2.88 -16.49 7.48
N SER A 58 1.96 -17.43 7.28
CA SER A 58 0.52 -17.13 7.20
C SER A 58 -0.26 -17.89 8.25
N VAL A 59 -1.27 -17.23 8.81
CA VAL A 59 -2.19 -17.80 9.80
C VAL A 59 -3.61 -17.66 9.29
N LYS A 60 -4.32 -18.77 9.10
CA LYS A 60 -5.76 -18.78 8.77
C LYS A 60 -6.55 -18.93 10.08
N GLN A 61 -7.54 -18.09 10.28
CA GLN A 61 -8.42 -18.15 11.43
C GLN A 61 -9.87 -18.04 10.97
N MET A 62 -10.65 -19.09 11.23
CA MET A 62 -12.08 -19.12 10.95
C MET A 62 -12.85 -18.37 12.02
N ALA A 63 -13.85 -17.60 11.60
CA ALA A 63 -14.74 -16.87 12.50
C ALA A 63 -15.69 -17.83 13.22
N LYS A 64 -15.96 -17.55 14.49
CA LYS A 64 -16.97 -18.26 15.29
C LYS A 64 -18.30 -17.54 15.12
N THR A 65 -19.38 -18.28 14.99
CA THR A 65 -20.72 -17.69 14.99
C THR A 65 -21.24 -17.53 16.43
N VAL A 66 -21.58 -16.31 16.80
CA VAL A 66 -22.19 -15.96 18.09
C VAL A 66 -23.40 -15.08 17.82
N ASP A 67 -24.58 -15.48 18.29
CA ASP A 67 -25.87 -14.80 18.05
C ASP A 67 -26.16 -14.53 16.56
N GLY A 68 -25.70 -15.43 15.66
CA GLY A 68 -25.85 -15.29 14.21
C GLY A 68 -24.81 -14.38 13.52
N GLU A 69 -23.88 -13.82 14.27
CA GLU A 69 -22.81 -12.94 13.78
C GLU A 69 -21.46 -13.65 13.77
N ALA A 70 -20.66 -13.36 12.75
CA ALA A 70 -19.29 -13.86 12.66
C ALA A 70 -18.35 -13.01 13.55
N VAL A 71 -17.60 -13.64 14.43
CA VAL A 71 -16.69 -12.95 15.36
C VAL A 71 -15.30 -13.55 15.35
N LEU A 72 -14.28 -12.70 15.56
CA LEU A 72 -12.87 -13.08 15.75
C LEU A 72 -12.27 -12.26 16.91
N PRO A 73 -11.26 -12.78 17.62
CA PRO A 73 -10.49 -11.96 18.56
C PRO A 73 -9.65 -10.92 17.81
N THR A 74 -9.55 -9.69 18.32
CA THR A 74 -8.69 -8.63 17.76
C THR A 74 -7.21 -8.90 18.02
N VAL A 75 -6.35 -8.43 17.10
CA VAL A 75 -4.90 -8.38 17.29
C VAL A 75 -4.37 -6.93 17.37
N CYS A 76 -5.26 -5.93 17.52
CA CYS A 76 -4.88 -4.51 17.66
C CYS A 76 -3.92 -4.22 18.82
N GLY A 77 -3.98 -5.01 19.89
CA GLY A 77 -3.04 -4.91 21.01
C GLY A 77 -1.62 -5.41 20.67
N LEU A 78 -1.46 -6.15 19.58
CA LEU A 78 -0.17 -6.65 19.11
C LEU A 78 0.42 -5.77 18.01
N TRP A 79 -0.37 -5.40 17.00
CA TRP A 79 0.05 -4.56 15.87
C TRP A 79 -0.93 -3.40 15.70
N LYS A 80 -0.44 -2.17 15.73
CA LYS A 80 -1.29 -0.97 15.62
C LYS A 80 -2.04 -0.89 14.29
N ILE A 81 -1.43 -1.35 13.20
CA ILE A 81 -2.07 -1.40 11.86
C ILE A 81 -3.31 -2.29 11.83
N ALA A 82 -3.42 -3.28 12.72
CA ALA A 82 -4.57 -4.16 12.77
C ALA A 82 -5.87 -3.38 12.97
N ASN A 83 -5.83 -2.23 13.64
CA ASN A 83 -7.01 -1.38 13.81
C ASN A 83 -7.71 -1.10 12.48
N ILE A 84 -6.98 -0.60 11.49
CA ILE A 84 -7.59 -0.22 10.21
C ILE A 84 -7.85 -1.44 9.31
N LEU A 85 -6.98 -2.47 9.38
CA LEU A 85 -7.15 -3.70 8.60
C LEU A 85 -8.33 -4.55 9.07
N GLU A 86 -8.57 -4.64 10.37
CA GLU A 86 -9.74 -5.34 10.94
C GLU A 86 -11.05 -4.60 10.62
N ARG A 87 -11.03 -3.26 10.61
CA ARG A 87 -12.16 -2.44 10.15
C ARG A 87 -12.46 -2.66 8.67
N GLU A 88 -11.45 -2.82 7.82
CA GLU A 88 -11.64 -3.20 6.42
C GLU A 88 -12.34 -4.55 6.28
N VAL A 89 -11.89 -5.55 7.04
CA VAL A 89 -12.53 -6.88 7.06
C VAL A 89 -13.98 -6.78 7.55
N PHE A 90 -14.23 -6.05 8.62
CA PHE A 90 -15.59 -5.79 9.09
C PHE A 90 -16.43 -5.14 8.01
N ASP A 91 -15.91 -4.13 7.34
CA ASP A 91 -16.64 -3.35 6.34
C ASP A 91 -17.11 -4.21 5.15
N PHE A 92 -16.26 -5.13 4.70
CA PHE A 92 -16.55 -5.94 3.51
C PHE A 92 -17.16 -7.32 3.80
N TYR A 93 -16.94 -7.88 5.00
CA TYR A 93 -17.39 -9.24 5.35
C TYR A 93 -18.32 -9.28 6.57
N GLY A 94 -18.38 -8.23 7.38
CA GLY A 94 -19.18 -8.20 8.61
C GLY A 94 -18.62 -9.04 9.75
N ILE A 95 -17.33 -9.39 9.70
CA ILE A 95 -16.66 -10.07 10.81
C ILE A 95 -16.39 -9.05 11.91
N LYS A 96 -16.94 -9.27 13.11
CA LYS A 96 -16.78 -8.39 14.27
C LYS A 96 -15.57 -8.84 15.08
N PHE A 97 -14.63 -7.92 15.37
CA PHE A 97 -13.45 -8.24 16.15
C PHE A 97 -13.66 -7.91 17.62
N LEU A 98 -13.58 -8.95 18.46
CA LEU A 98 -13.81 -8.85 19.91
C LEU A 98 -12.65 -8.09 20.58
N GLY A 99 -12.98 -7.04 21.32
CA GLY A 99 -12.02 -6.16 21.99
C GLY A 99 -11.36 -5.12 21.07
N HIS A 100 -11.82 -4.99 19.82
CA HIS A 100 -11.36 -3.90 18.94
C HIS A 100 -11.88 -2.55 19.45
N PRO A 101 -11.03 -1.51 19.59
CA PRO A 101 -11.41 -0.26 20.27
C PRO A 101 -12.36 0.63 19.48
N ASP A 102 -12.41 0.50 18.15
CA ASP A 102 -13.16 1.39 17.25
C ASP A 102 -13.68 0.62 16.03
N MET A 103 -14.65 -0.27 16.21
CA MET A 103 -15.24 -1.04 15.12
C MET A 103 -16.33 -0.23 14.41
N ARG A 104 -16.02 0.30 13.25
CA ARG A 104 -16.90 1.03 12.33
C ARG A 104 -16.45 0.83 10.89
N ARG A 105 -17.34 1.12 9.93
CA ARG A 105 -17.00 1.03 8.51
C ARG A 105 -15.79 1.90 8.18
N LEU A 106 -15.06 1.52 7.14
CA LEU A 106 -13.82 2.19 6.71
C LEU A 106 -13.99 2.89 5.36
N TYR A 107 -14.48 2.18 4.36
CA TYR A 107 -14.62 2.65 2.97
C TYR A 107 -16.08 2.89 2.57
N LEU A 108 -16.99 2.05 3.08
CA LEU A 108 -18.39 2.16 2.75
C LEU A 108 -19.09 3.15 3.67
N ARG A 109 -20.13 3.79 3.18
CA ARG A 109 -20.99 4.67 3.99
C ARG A 109 -21.63 3.89 5.14
N ASN A 110 -21.92 4.58 6.22
CA ASN A 110 -22.50 3.96 7.42
C ASN A 110 -23.89 3.35 7.17
N ASP A 111 -24.65 3.91 6.21
CA ASP A 111 -25.96 3.43 5.79
C ASP A 111 -25.93 2.33 4.73
N PHE A 112 -24.73 1.92 4.26
CA PHE A 112 -24.59 0.84 3.29
C PHE A 112 -25.12 -0.49 3.84
N LYS A 113 -25.98 -1.16 3.06
CA LYS A 113 -26.63 -2.41 3.49
C LYS A 113 -25.84 -3.63 3.01
N GLY A 114 -25.47 -4.48 3.96
CA GLY A 114 -24.77 -5.74 3.69
C GLY A 114 -23.24 -5.61 3.61
N TYR A 115 -22.61 -6.64 3.06
CA TYR A 115 -21.16 -6.84 3.05
C TYR A 115 -20.72 -7.34 1.66
N PRO A 116 -20.20 -6.47 0.79
CA PRO A 116 -20.14 -6.73 -0.65
C PRO A 116 -19.14 -7.80 -1.07
N LEU A 117 -18.14 -8.16 -0.26
CA LEU A 117 -17.19 -9.22 -0.62
C LEU A 117 -17.64 -10.62 -0.20
N ARG A 118 -18.76 -10.76 0.52
CA ARG A 118 -19.40 -12.07 0.71
C ARG A 118 -19.88 -12.63 -0.62
N LYS A 119 -19.88 -13.95 -0.75
CA LYS A 119 -20.30 -14.63 -1.98
C LYS A 119 -21.80 -14.66 -2.16
N ASP A 120 -22.56 -14.55 -1.08
CA ASP A 120 -24.03 -14.47 -1.07
C ASP A 120 -24.57 -13.03 -1.26
N TYR A 121 -23.69 -12.00 -1.37
CA TYR A 121 -24.10 -10.62 -1.54
C TYR A 121 -24.68 -10.38 -2.93
N ASP A 122 -25.95 -9.93 -2.97
CA ASP A 122 -26.63 -9.55 -4.21
C ASP A 122 -26.26 -8.13 -4.66
N MET A 123 -25.45 -8.02 -5.71
CA MET A 123 -25.02 -6.75 -6.30
C MET A 123 -26.18 -5.92 -6.89
N ALA A 124 -27.34 -6.54 -7.17
CA ALA A 124 -28.51 -5.83 -7.67
C ALA A 124 -29.33 -5.15 -6.53
N SER A 125 -29.10 -5.54 -5.29
CA SER A 125 -29.82 -5.03 -4.11
C SER A 125 -29.28 -3.68 -3.60
N ASN A 126 -28.59 -2.91 -4.41
CA ASN A 126 -27.91 -1.66 -4.06
C ASN A 126 -28.70 -0.76 -3.13
N GLY A 127 -28.27 -0.79 -1.88
CA GLY A 127 -28.89 -0.06 -0.82
C GLY A 127 -28.21 1.25 -0.44
N TYR A 128 -27.82 2.10 -1.41
CA TYR A 128 -27.55 3.49 -1.05
C TYR A 128 -28.89 4.22 -0.86
N SER A 129 -29.12 4.74 0.32
CA SER A 129 -30.06 5.82 0.49
C SER A 129 -29.53 7.06 -0.23
N LEU A 130 -30.40 7.79 -0.92
CA LEU A 130 -30.08 9.12 -1.44
C LEU A 130 -30.18 10.20 -0.36
N GLU A 131 -30.46 9.80 0.89
CA GLU A 131 -30.48 10.68 2.03
C GLU A 131 -29.06 11.16 2.38
N ASP A 132 -28.98 12.26 3.11
CA ASP A 132 -27.72 12.85 3.53
C ASP A 132 -26.82 11.85 4.26
N ASP A 133 -25.52 12.00 4.09
CA ASP A 133 -24.54 11.12 4.71
C ASP A 133 -24.69 11.15 6.23
N VAL A 134 -25.06 10.03 6.82
CA VAL A 134 -25.19 9.92 8.27
C VAL A 134 -23.80 9.84 8.86
N GLU A 135 -23.29 10.98 9.35
CA GLU A 135 -22.05 11.00 10.09
C GLU A 135 -22.18 10.11 11.33
N ASN A 136 -21.25 9.18 11.47
CA ASN A 136 -21.23 8.30 12.62
C ASN A 136 -20.06 8.68 13.53
N ASP A 137 -20.35 9.49 14.55
CA ASP A 137 -19.39 9.92 15.56
C ASP A 137 -19.14 8.86 16.65
N PHE A 138 -19.53 7.63 16.37
CA PHE A 138 -19.45 6.54 17.32
C PHE A 138 -18.66 5.36 16.77
N GLY A 139 -17.74 4.84 17.60
CA GLY A 139 -17.13 3.52 17.43
C GLY A 139 -17.83 2.48 18.30
N TYR A 140 -17.67 1.22 17.95
CA TYR A 140 -18.25 0.10 18.72
C TYR A 140 -17.13 -0.83 19.19
N GLU A 141 -17.26 -1.26 20.44
CA GLU A 141 -16.44 -2.32 21.04
C GLU A 141 -17.31 -3.54 21.28
N TYR A 142 -16.96 -4.66 20.67
CA TYR A 142 -17.70 -5.92 20.78
C TYR A 142 -17.05 -6.85 21.79
N ALA A 143 -17.86 -7.52 22.61
CA ALA A 143 -17.41 -8.52 23.58
C ALA A 143 -18.45 -9.64 23.72
N ILE A 144 -18.02 -10.80 24.20
CA ILE A 144 -18.92 -11.89 24.60
C ILE A 144 -19.10 -11.80 26.12
N ASP A 145 -20.36 -11.73 26.56
CA ASP A 145 -20.71 -11.67 27.98
C ASP A 145 -20.56 -13.06 28.67
N LYS A 146 -20.73 -13.09 29.99
CA LYS A 146 -20.68 -14.33 30.79
C LYS A 146 -21.75 -15.38 30.43
N HIS A 147 -22.76 -15.02 29.66
CA HIS A 147 -23.81 -15.90 29.16
C HIS A 147 -23.59 -16.35 27.71
N GLY A 148 -22.43 -16.00 27.12
CA GLY A 148 -22.06 -16.35 25.76
C GLY A 148 -22.73 -15.49 24.68
N LYS A 149 -23.34 -14.36 25.05
CA LYS A 149 -24.01 -13.44 24.11
C LYS A 149 -23.08 -12.32 23.65
N LEU A 150 -23.24 -11.94 22.38
CA LEU A 150 -22.52 -10.81 21.82
C LEU A 150 -23.09 -9.49 22.35
N THR A 151 -22.21 -8.66 22.90
CA THR A 151 -22.54 -7.32 23.41
C THR A 151 -21.77 -6.27 22.63
N ALA A 152 -22.34 -5.08 22.47
CA ALA A 152 -21.71 -3.94 21.84
C ALA A 152 -21.77 -2.74 22.79
N LYS A 153 -20.60 -2.16 23.05
CA LYS A 153 -20.48 -0.89 23.77
C LYS A 153 -20.20 0.20 22.74
N GLN A 154 -21.05 1.24 22.74
CA GLN A 154 -20.87 2.40 21.89
C GLN A 154 -19.96 3.42 22.58
N ASN A 155 -18.93 3.86 21.90
CA ASN A 155 -17.99 4.86 22.37
C ASN A 155 -18.07 6.09 21.45
N LYS A 156 -18.28 7.30 22.03
CA LYS A 156 -18.27 8.55 21.27
C LYS A 156 -16.81 8.89 20.89
N LEU A 157 -16.56 9.27 19.63
CA LEU A 157 -15.21 9.55 19.13
C LEU A 157 -14.65 10.84 19.72
N PHE A 158 -15.49 11.83 19.91
CA PHE A 158 -15.15 13.12 20.50
C PHE A 158 -16.29 13.66 21.34
N THR A 159 -15.98 14.54 22.27
CA THR A 159 -16.96 15.18 23.17
C THR A 159 -17.51 16.46 22.54
N ASP A 160 -18.64 16.97 23.06
CA ASP A 160 -19.27 18.21 22.61
C ASP A 160 -18.41 19.47 22.94
N GLU A 161 -17.41 19.33 23.83
CA GLU A 161 -16.48 20.39 24.22
C GLU A 161 -15.20 20.42 23.37
N GLU A 162 -14.93 19.37 22.59
CA GLU A 162 -13.75 19.30 21.75
C GLU A 162 -13.96 20.08 20.44
N PHE A 163 -12.95 20.85 20.02
CA PHE A 163 -12.98 21.56 18.77
C PHE A 163 -12.53 20.63 17.64
N VAL A 164 -13.46 20.31 16.73
CA VAL A 164 -13.23 19.38 15.61
C VAL A 164 -13.30 20.13 14.30
N ILE A 165 -12.29 19.95 13.46
CA ILE A 165 -12.26 20.47 12.10
C ILE A 165 -12.16 19.35 11.07
N ASN A 166 -12.65 19.59 9.86
CA ASN A 166 -12.51 18.70 8.72
C ASN A 166 -11.53 19.31 7.73
N ILE A 167 -10.46 18.57 7.38
CA ILE A 167 -9.53 18.89 6.31
C ILE A 167 -9.84 17.93 5.16
N GLY A 168 -10.24 18.46 4.02
CA GLY A 168 -10.82 17.68 2.93
C GLY A 168 -12.35 17.47 3.13
N PRO A 169 -13.01 16.65 2.26
CA PRO A 169 -12.43 15.71 1.29
C PRO A 169 -11.79 16.38 0.06
N GLN A 170 -12.12 17.61 -0.27
CA GLN A 170 -11.48 18.37 -1.35
C GLN A 170 -10.55 19.43 -0.77
N HIS A 171 -9.27 19.10 -0.71
CA HIS A 171 -8.22 20.01 -0.25
C HIS A 171 -6.94 19.76 -1.06
N PRO A 172 -6.22 20.79 -1.53
CA PRO A 172 -5.00 20.60 -2.35
C PRO A 172 -3.94 19.72 -1.69
N SER A 173 -3.72 19.87 -0.40
CA SER A 173 -2.67 19.18 0.36
C SER A 173 -3.04 17.76 0.83
N THR A 174 -4.22 17.23 0.47
CA THR A 174 -4.58 15.83 0.77
C THR A 174 -4.21 14.87 -0.35
N HIS A 175 -3.62 15.37 -1.44
CA HIS A 175 -3.18 14.58 -2.61
C HIS A 175 -4.26 13.63 -3.15
N GLY A 176 -5.51 14.05 -3.07
CA GLY A 176 -6.68 13.27 -3.48
C GLY A 176 -7.88 13.51 -2.55
N VAL A 177 -8.88 12.65 -2.65
CA VAL A 177 -10.14 12.81 -1.93
C VAL A 177 -10.06 12.10 -0.58
N LEU A 178 -9.44 12.76 0.39
CA LEU A 178 -9.27 12.30 1.77
C LEU A 178 -9.84 13.34 2.74
N ARG A 179 -10.66 12.90 3.69
CA ARG A 179 -11.13 13.73 4.81
C ARG A 179 -10.40 13.34 6.08
N LEU A 180 -9.72 14.29 6.70
CA LEU A 180 -9.11 14.16 8.01
C LEU A 180 -9.93 14.93 9.03
N GLN A 181 -10.67 14.21 9.85
CA GLN A 181 -11.40 14.79 10.97
C GLN A 181 -10.45 14.94 12.15
N THR A 182 -10.08 16.20 12.44
CA THR A 182 -8.99 16.53 13.36
C THR A 182 -9.52 17.20 14.60
N VAL A 183 -9.22 16.64 15.76
CA VAL A 183 -9.57 17.19 17.08
C VAL A 183 -8.42 18.08 17.54
N LEU A 184 -8.72 19.32 17.85
CA LEU A 184 -7.73 20.35 18.24
C LEU A 184 -7.90 20.84 19.68
N ASP A 185 -6.78 21.25 20.24
CA ASP A 185 -6.69 22.09 21.44
C ASP A 185 -5.90 23.36 21.09
N GLY A 186 -6.64 24.44 20.80
CA GLY A 186 -6.06 25.60 20.13
C GLY A 186 -5.56 25.24 18.74
N GLU A 187 -4.24 25.33 18.50
CA GLU A 187 -3.58 24.93 17.26
C GLU A 187 -2.98 23.51 17.31
N THR A 188 -3.03 22.87 18.49
CA THR A 188 -2.38 21.57 18.72
C THR A 188 -3.31 20.43 18.39
N ILE A 189 -2.83 19.46 17.63
CA ILE A 189 -3.57 18.26 17.24
C ILE A 189 -3.61 17.27 18.41
N LYS A 190 -4.83 16.89 18.82
CA LYS A 190 -5.03 15.84 19.82
C LYS A 190 -5.21 14.46 19.18
N ARG A 191 -6.01 14.39 18.12
CA ARG A 191 -6.33 13.14 17.40
C ARG A 191 -6.70 13.44 15.97
N ILE A 192 -6.48 12.46 15.10
CA ILE A 192 -6.89 12.50 13.70
C ILE A 192 -7.65 11.23 13.37
N TYR A 193 -8.84 11.39 12.80
CA TYR A 193 -9.63 10.30 12.26
C TYR A 193 -9.67 10.40 10.73
N PRO A 194 -8.95 9.55 10.01
CA PRO A 194 -9.02 9.51 8.55
C PRO A 194 -10.34 8.88 8.10
N HIS A 195 -11.03 9.53 7.18
CA HIS A 195 -12.20 9.03 6.48
C HIS A 195 -11.82 8.73 5.03
N LEU A 196 -11.89 7.46 4.68
CA LEU A 196 -11.53 6.88 3.39
C LEU A 196 -12.79 6.52 2.61
N GLY A 197 -12.63 6.05 1.37
CA GLY A 197 -13.73 5.49 0.59
C GLY A 197 -14.40 6.46 -0.38
N TYR A 198 -14.06 7.75 -0.39
CA TYR A 198 -14.68 8.72 -1.30
C TYR A 198 -14.50 8.38 -2.79
N ILE A 199 -13.43 7.67 -3.12
CA ILE A 199 -13.16 7.19 -4.48
C ILE A 199 -13.03 5.66 -4.53
N HIS A 200 -13.63 4.96 -3.55
CA HIS A 200 -13.69 3.50 -3.55
C HIS A 200 -14.52 2.99 -4.75
N ARG A 201 -13.92 2.10 -5.53
CA ARG A 201 -14.49 1.60 -6.80
C ARG A 201 -14.84 0.12 -6.77
N GLY A 202 -14.60 -0.57 -5.67
CA GLY A 202 -14.86 -2.00 -5.52
C GLY A 202 -13.98 -2.87 -6.41
N ILE A 203 -12.72 -2.49 -6.63
CA ILE A 203 -11.77 -3.18 -7.53
C ILE A 203 -11.65 -4.65 -7.18
N GLU A 204 -11.54 -5.00 -5.90
CA GLU A 204 -11.40 -6.38 -5.44
C GLU A 204 -12.64 -7.23 -5.78
N LYS A 205 -13.85 -6.64 -5.68
CA LYS A 205 -15.09 -7.30 -6.09
C LYS A 205 -15.20 -7.48 -7.61
N MET A 206 -14.81 -6.45 -8.37
CA MET A 206 -14.78 -6.56 -9.84
C MET A 206 -13.83 -7.66 -10.32
N CYS A 207 -12.68 -7.81 -9.67
CA CYS A 207 -11.70 -8.85 -10.00
C CYS A 207 -12.29 -10.27 -9.93
N GLU A 208 -13.24 -10.53 -9.02
CA GLU A 208 -13.91 -11.84 -8.91
C GLU A 208 -14.74 -12.19 -10.17
N SER A 209 -15.19 -11.17 -10.89
CA SER A 209 -16.01 -11.31 -12.12
C SER A 209 -15.19 -11.32 -13.40
N TYR A 210 -13.94 -10.85 -13.35
CA TYR A 210 -13.08 -10.69 -14.51
C TYR A 210 -12.13 -11.88 -14.66
N THR A 211 -11.74 -12.15 -15.92
CA THR A 211 -10.65 -13.09 -16.18
C THR A 211 -9.31 -12.48 -15.76
N TYR A 212 -8.31 -13.32 -15.47
CA TYR A 212 -6.99 -12.86 -15.06
C TYR A 212 -6.41 -11.76 -15.96
N PRO A 213 -6.44 -11.84 -17.32
CA PRO A 213 -5.96 -10.74 -18.15
C PRO A 213 -6.77 -9.44 -18.03
N GLN A 214 -8.08 -9.54 -17.75
CA GLN A 214 -8.93 -8.35 -17.58
C GLN A 214 -8.68 -7.63 -16.26
N THR A 215 -8.26 -8.34 -15.20
CA THR A 215 -7.95 -7.72 -13.92
C THR A 215 -6.76 -6.76 -14.01
N LEU A 216 -5.85 -6.97 -14.96
CA LEU A 216 -4.68 -6.12 -15.18
C LEU A 216 -5.04 -4.65 -15.47
N ALA A 217 -6.18 -4.41 -16.12
CA ALA A 217 -6.62 -3.05 -16.46
C ALA A 217 -7.01 -2.21 -15.23
N LEU A 218 -7.24 -2.86 -14.08
CA LEU A 218 -7.64 -2.18 -12.84
C LEU A 218 -6.44 -1.67 -12.04
N THR A 219 -5.30 -2.38 -12.09
CA THR A 219 -4.13 -2.12 -11.23
C THR A 219 -3.44 -0.80 -11.54
N ASP A 220 -3.35 -0.42 -12.81
CA ASP A 220 -2.65 0.80 -13.24
C ASP A 220 -3.30 2.08 -12.71
N ARG A 221 -4.57 1.99 -12.30
CA ARG A 221 -5.36 3.12 -11.79
C ARG A 221 -5.47 3.16 -10.27
N MET A 222 -4.78 2.29 -9.57
CA MET A 222 -4.66 2.33 -8.11
C MET A 222 -3.66 3.42 -7.72
N ASP A 223 -2.37 3.13 -7.67
CA ASP A 223 -1.35 4.16 -7.65
C ASP A 223 -0.90 4.45 -9.09
N TYR A 224 -1.44 5.51 -9.69
CA TYR A 224 -1.13 5.87 -11.07
C TYR A 224 0.32 6.39 -11.27
N LEU A 225 1.05 6.64 -10.19
CA LEU A 225 2.48 7.01 -10.20
C LEU A 225 3.41 5.80 -10.01
N SER A 226 2.83 4.63 -9.74
CA SER A 226 3.51 3.34 -9.66
C SER A 226 2.76 2.29 -10.49
N ALA A 227 2.17 2.71 -11.62
CA ALA A 227 1.25 1.91 -12.42
C ALA A 227 1.87 0.57 -12.85
N MET A 228 3.11 0.59 -13.36
CA MET A 228 3.81 -0.63 -13.74
C MET A 228 4.09 -1.54 -12.54
N MET A 229 4.47 -0.99 -11.39
CA MET A 229 4.78 -1.76 -10.17
C MET A 229 3.52 -2.42 -9.59
N ASN A 230 2.36 -1.72 -9.59
CA ASN A 230 1.08 -2.33 -9.19
C ASN A 230 0.72 -3.51 -10.09
N ARG A 231 0.91 -3.34 -11.39
CA ARG A 231 0.68 -4.40 -12.37
C ARG A 231 1.71 -5.53 -12.20
N HIS A 232 2.96 -5.19 -11.89
CA HIS A 232 4.01 -6.17 -11.63
C HIS A 232 3.65 -7.09 -10.46
N ALA A 233 3.15 -6.54 -9.35
CA ALA A 233 2.70 -7.35 -8.22
C ALA A 233 1.58 -8.33 -8.61
N LEU A 234 0.64 -7.91 -9.46
CA LEU A 234 -0.45 -8.77 -9.93
C LEU A 234 0.03 -9.82 -10.94
N VAL A 235 0.83 -9.46 -11.94
CA VAL A 235 1.35 -10.46 -12.89
C VAL A 235 2.28 -11.43 -12.18
N GLY A 236 3.10 -10.96 -11.22
CA GLY A 236 4.03 -11.79 -10.45
C GLY A 236 3.32 -12.88 -9.64
N VAL A 237 2.22 -12.57 -8.94
CA VAL A 237 1.46 -13.60 -8.21
C VAL A 237 0.83 -14.63 -9.15
N ILE A 238 0.35 -14.20 -10.32
CA ILE A 238 -0.26 -15.11 -11.31
C ILE A 238 0.82 -15.99 -11.96
N GLU A 239 1.95 -15.40 -12.37
CA GLU A 239 3.08 -16.11 -12.99
C GLU A 239 3.67 -17.14 -12.01
N GLU A 240 3.88 -16.76 -10.74
CA GLU A 240 4.34 -17.68 -9.69
C GLU A 240 3.34 -18.84 -9.50
N ALA A 241 2.04 -18.52 -9.40
CA ALA A 241 1.00 -19.55 -9.21
C ALA A 241 0.90 -20.53 -10.40
N MET A 242 1.18 -20.04 -11.61
CA MET A 242 1.19 -20.87 -12.84
C MET A 242 2.54 -21.56 -13.09
N GLY A 243 3.60 -21.19 -12.35
CA GLY A 243 4.96 -21.68 -12.59
C GLY A 243 5.52 -21.22 -13.94
N VAL A 244 5.26 -19.98 -14.35
CA VAL A 244 5.77 -19.41 -15.60
C VAL A 244 7.23 -19.04 -15.44
N GLU A 245 8.10 -19.64 -16.23
CA GLU A 245 9.52 -19.28 -16.29
C GLU A 245 9.72 -18.12 -17.29
N LEU A 246 10.04 -16.94 -16.78
CA LEU A 246 10.31 -15.75 -17.58
C LEU A 246 11.73 -15.80 -18.17
N THR A 247 11.90 -15.25 -19.37
CA THR A 247 13.23 -15.07 -19.97
C THR A 247 14.02 -14.01 -19.23
N ASP A 248 15.34 -14.09 -19.28
CA ASP A 248 16.19 -13.07 -18.65
C ASP A 248 15.94 -11.68 -19.28
N ARG A 249 15.67 -11.61 -20.60
CA ARG A 249 15.29 -10.35 -21.26
C ARG A 249 14.10 -9.67 -20.58
N ILE A 250 13.03 -10.42 -20.29
CA ILE A 250 11.84 -9.89 -19.61
C ILE A 250 12.21 -9.32 -18.23
N LYS A 251 12.99 -10.07 -17.45
CA LYS A 251 13.41 -9.67 -16.10
C LYS A 251 14.27 -8.40 -16.13
N TYR A 252 15.23 -8.30 -17.06
CA TYR A 252 16.05 -7.11 -17.23
C TYR A 252 15.21 -5.88 -17.55
N VAL A 253 14.31 -5.99 -18.52
CA VAL A 253 13.46 -4.88 -18.95
C VAL A 253 12.50 -4.46 -17.84
N ARG A 254 11.84 -5.42 -17.14
CA ARG A 254 10.96 -5.10 -16.01
C ARG A 254 11.70 -4.36 -14.90
N THR A 255 12.90 -4.81 -14.52
CA THR A 255 13.69 -4.15 -13.48
C THR A 255 14.07 -2.72 -13.87
N ILE A 256 14.51 -2.50 -15.12
CA ILE A 256 14.84 -1.15 -15.60
C ILE A 256 13.59 -0.25 -15.62
N MET A 257 12.46 -0.76 -16.09
CA MET A 257 11.22 0.00 -16.17
C MET A 257 10.63 0.33 -14.80
N ASP A 258 10.75 -0.59 -13.82
CA ASP A 258 10.35 -0.32 -12.43
C ASP A 258 11.20 0.81 -11.82
N GLU A 259 12.52 0.80 -12.06
CA GLU A 259 13.38 1.86 -11.54
C GLU A 259 13.15 3.21 -12.27
N LEU A 260 12.84 3.20 -13.57
CA LEU A 260 12.41 4.41 -14.28
C LEU A 260 11.09 4.96 -13.71
N GLN A 261 10.12 4.08 -13.41
CA GLN A 261 8.87 4.48 -12.77
C GLN A 261 9.11 5.01 -11.35
N ARG A 262 10.05 4.45 -10.60
CA ARG A 262 10.44 4.96 -9.28
C ARG A 262 11.02 6.36 -9.37
N ILE A 263 11.90 6.60 -10.32
CA ILE A 263 12.46 7.94 -10.60
C ILE A 263 11.33 8.92 -10.95
N ASP A 264 10.45 8.55 -11.87
CA ASP A 264 9.28 9.33 -12.27
C ASP A 264 8.42 9.75 -11.07
N SER A 265 8.12 8.78 -10.21
CA SER A 265 7.32 8.99 -9.00
C SER A 265 8.01 9.88 -7.97
N HIS A 266 9.31 9.69 -7.73
CA HIS A 266 10.06 10.51 -6.78
C HIS A 266 10.23 11.95 -7.27
N LEU A 267 10.41 12.17 -8.57
CA LEU A 267 10.44 13.53 -9.14
C LEU A 267 9.11 14.27 -8.93
N LEU A 268 7.98 13.57 -9.14
CA LEU A 268 6.68 14.18 -8.84
C LEU A 268 6.53 14.46 -7.34
N TYR A 269 6.90 13.51 -6.48
CA TYR A 269 6.87 13.71 -5.03
C TYR A 269 7.65 14.95 -4.61
N LEU A 270 8.92 15.08 -5.04
CA LEU A 270 9.77 16.21 -4.70
C LEU A 270 9.15 17.55 -5.15
N GLY A 271 8.56 17.55 -6.33
CA GLY A 271 7.84 18.72 -6.84
C GLY A 271 6.61 19.08 -6.01
N CYS A 272 5.70 18.14 -5.79
CA CYS A 272 4.47 18.36 -5.01
C CYS A 272 4.77 18.76 -3.56
N CYS A 273 5.74 18.11 -2.94
CA CYS A 273 6.19 18.43 -1.58
C CYS A 273 6.71 19.87 -1.48
N ALA A 274 7.50 20.31 -2.47
CA ALA A 274 7.97 21.69 -2.56
C ALA A 274 6.82 22.68 -2.76
N GLN A 275 5.84 22.35 -3.61
CA GLN A 275 4.65 23.17 -3.86
C GLN A 275 3.79 23.34 -2.60
N ASP A 276 3.58 22.28 -1.83
CA ASP A 276 2.82 22.33 -0.57
C ASP A 276 3.43 23.27 0.46
N LEU A 277 4.75 23.47 0.39
CA LEU A 277 5.48 24.43 1.21
C LEU A 277 5.66 25.81 0.51
N GLY A 278 5.03 26.02 -0.64
CA GLY A 278 5.04 27.28 -1.36
C GLY A 278 6.24 27.50 -2.29
N ALA A 279 7.08 26.49 -2.52
CA ALA A 279 8.26 26.59 -3.40
C ALA A 279 7.94 26.21 -4.85
N LEU A 280 7.13 27.04 -5.54
CA LEU A 280 6.67 26.78 -6.91
C LEU A 280 7.82 26.57 -7.92
N THR A 281 8.94 27.30 -7.78
CA THR A 281 10.09 27.14 -8.67
C THR A 281 10.67 25.73 -8.61
N ALA A 282 10.81 25.17 -7.41
CA ALA A 282 11.28 23.79 -7.23
C ALA A 282 10.31 22.77 -7.86
N PHE A 283 8.99 22.99 -7.71
CA PHE A 283 7.97 22.20 -8.42
C PHE A 283 8.18 22.19 -9.93
N LEU A 284 8.34 23.37 -10.54
CA LEU A 284 8.52 23.49 -12.00
C LEU A 284 9.79 22.79 -12.49
N TYR A 285 10.89 22.82 -11.71
CA TYR A 285 12.12 22.13 -12.06
C TYR A 285 11.93 20.61 -12.06
N ASN A 286 11.32 20.07 -11.00
CA ASN A 286 11.03 18.64 -10.95
C ASN A 286 10.10 18.19 -12.11
N MET A 287 9.09 19.01 -12.48
CA MET A 287 8.20 18.69 -13.61
C MET A 287 8.94 18.75 -14.95
N ARG A 288 9.84 19.71 -15.15
CA ARG A 288 10.71 19.80 -16.34
C ARG A 288 11.50 18.50 -16.54
N ASP A 289 12.11 18.00 -15.47
CA ASP A 289 13.03 16.86 -15.55
C ASP A 289 12.27 15.54 -15.62
N ARG A 290 11.10 15.48 -14.99
CA ARG A 290 10.16 14.37 -15.10
C ARG A 290 9.71 14.12 -16.55
N GLU A 291 9.55 15.17 -17.38
CA GLU A 291 9.21 15.05 -18.80
C GLU A 291 10.23 14.19 -19.57
N HIS A 292 11.50 14.25 -19.25
CA HIS A 292 12.52 13.40 -19.88
C HIS A 292 12.32 11.91 -19.56
N VAL A 293 11.94 11.57 -18.33
CA VAL A 293 11.62 10.19 -17.94
C VAL A 293 10.37 9.71 -18.69
N LEU A 294 9.32 10.53 -18.69
CA LEU A 294 8.06 10.21 -19.38
C LEU A 294 8.25 9.98 -20.88
N ASN A 295 9.14 10.74 -21.54
CA ASN A 295 9.44 10.56 -22.96
C ASN A 295 10.06 9.19 -23.23
N VAL A 296 11.04 8.74 -22.43
CA VAL A 296 11.65 7.42 -22.57
C VAL A 296 10.61 6.30 -22.33
N MET A 297 9.72 6.48 -21.35
CA MET A 297 8.67 5.50 -21.08
C MET A 297 7.65 5.46 -22.23
N GLU A 298 7.22 6.61 -22.75
CA GLU A 298 6.27 6.72 -23.86
C GLU A 298 6.79 6.06 -25.14
N GLU A 299 8.06 6.29 -25.51
CA GLU A 299 8.67 5.70 -26.69
C GLU A 299 8.64 4.16 -26.67
N THR A 300 8.75 3.56 -25.48
CA THR A 300 8.78 2.10 -25.33
C THR A 300 7.39 1.51 -25.10
N THR A 301 6.54 2.17 -24.31
CA THR A 301 5.26 1.60 -23.85
C THR A 301 4.05 2.21 -24.56
N GLY A 302 4.20 3.34 -25.24
CA GLY A 302 3.10 4.12 -25.82
C GLY A 302 2.31 4.94 -24.78
N GLY A 303 2.66 4.86 -23.48
CA GLY A 303 1.96 5.54 -22.40
C GLY A 303 2.88 6.40 -21.53
N ARG A 304 2.38 7.58 -21.11
CA ARG A 304 3.14 8.48 -20.24
C ARG A 304 2.85 8.25 -18.75
N LEU A 305 1.64 7.87 -18.40
CA LEU A 305 1.18 7.73 -17.02
C LEU A 305 0.67 6.33 -16.71
N ILE A 306 -0.20 5.78 -17.55
CA ILE A 306 -0.79 4.45 -17.42
C ILE A 306 -0.29 3.60 -18.58
N GLN A 307 0.84 2.92 -18.38
CA GLN A 307 1.61 2.31 -19.46
C GLN A 307 1.03 1.01 -19.98
N ASN A 308 0.28 0.25 -19.18
CA ASN A 308 -0.28 -1.07 -19.54
C ASN A 308 0.76 -2.06 -20.11
N TYR A 309 2.01 -1.97 -19.67
CA TYR A 309 3.15 -2.61 -20.35
C TYR A 309 3.37 -4.06 -19.93
N TYR A 310 3.23 -4.38 -18.63
CA TYR A 310 3.40 -5.77 -18.18
C TYR A 310 2.16 -6.59 -18.44
N ARG A 311 2.35 -7.84 -18.89
CA ARG A 311 1.29 -8.82 -19.05
C ARG A 311 1.76 -10.18 -18.54
N ILE A 312 0.82 -11.09 -18.31
CA ILE A 312 1.12 -12.44 -17.81
C ILE A 312 1.98 -13.17 -18.85
N GLY A 313 3.22 -13.49 -18.45
CA GLY A 313 4.24 -14.11 -19.30
C GLY A 313 5.22 -13.13 -19.95
N GLY A 314 5.20 -11.82 -19.61
CA GLY A 314 6.22 -10.89 -20.09
C GLY A 314 5.76 -9.45 -20.32
N LEU A 315 6.09 -8.90 -21.48
CA LEU A 315 5.85 -7.52 -21.87
C LEU A 315 4.80 -7.45 -22.97
N GLN A 316 4.18 -6.28 -23.15
CA GLN A 316 3.21 -6.03 -24.21
C GLN A 316 3.89 -6.00 -25.59
N ASP A 317 4.99 -5.27 -25.65
CA ASP A 317 5.85 -5.12 -26.82
C ASP A 317 7.32 -5.15 -26.39
N ASP A 318 8.25 -5.33 -27.32
CA ASP A 318 9.68 -5.22 -27.04
C ASP A 318 10.09 -3.76 -26.82
N ILE A 319 11.29 -3.54 -26.28
CA ILE A 319 11.85 -2.20 -26.09
C ILE A 319 12.07 -1.50 -27.42
N ASP A 320 11.93 -0.16 -27.42
CA ASP A 320 12.25 0.67 -28.59
C ASP A 320 13.73 0.47 -29.01
N PRO A 321 14.05 0.47 -30.31
CA PRO A 321 15.45 0.32 -30.79
C PRO A 321 16.43 1.35 -30.21
N ASN A 322 15.96 2.54 -29.81
CA ASN A 322 16.78 3.57 -29.18
C ASN A 322 16.76 3.52 -27.65
N PHE A 323 16.01 2.59 -27.04
CA PHE A 323 15.79 2.52 -25.59
C PHE A 323 17.10 2.60 -24.80
N VAL A 324 18.09 1.76 -25.13
CA VAL A 324 19.39 1.73 -24.45
C VAL A 324 20.08 3.10 -24.51
N LYS A 325 20.07 3.74 -25.68
CA LYS A 325 20.67 5.07 -25.85
C LYS A 325 19.91 6.12 -25.04
N ASN A 326 18.58 6.17 -25.15
CA ASN A 326 17.74 7.17 -24.52
C ASN A 326 17.78 7.06 -22.99
N VAL A 327 17.82 5.83 -22.43
CA VAL A 327 18.01 5.62 -21.00
C VAL A 327 19.39 6.07 -20.53
N LYS A 328 20.47 5.81 -21.28
CA LYS A 328 21.81 6.29 -20.93
C LYS A 328 21.90 7.82 -20.95
N ASP A 329 21.34 8.44 -21.97
CA ASP A 329 21.28 9.90 -22.09
C ASP A 329 20.49 10.49 -20.91
N LEU A 330 19.37 9.87 -20.51
CA LEU A 330 18.56 10.25 -19.35
C LEU A 330 19.34 10.13 -18.04
N VAL A 331 20.04 9.02 -17.82
CA VAL A 331 20.86 8.79 -16.60
C VAL A 331 21.96 9.85 -16.48
N ALA A 332 22.67 10.11 -17.60
CA ALA A 332 23.71 11.14 -17.65
C ALA A 332 23.15 12.55 -17.38
N TYR A 333 21.93 12.83 -17.85
CA TYR A 333 21.23 14.09 -17.61
C TYR A 333 20.80 14.23 -16.15
N LEU A 334 20.13 13.23 -15.56
CA LEU A 334 19.53 13.33 -14.22
C LEU A 334 20.58 13.36 -13.10
N ARG A 335 21.69 12.67 -13.23
CA ARG A 335 22.69 12.54 -12.16
C ARG A 335 23.16 13.88 -11.58
N PRO A 336 23.56 14.89 -12.38
CA PRO A 336 23.88 16.22 -11.85
C PRO A 336 22.65 17.03 -11.39
N ILE A 337 21.47 16.76 -11.95
CA ILE A 337 20.24 17.49 -11.64
C ILE A 337 19.74 17.20 -10.22
N ILE A 338 19.99 16.01 -9.69
CA ILE A 338 19.60 15.67 -8.31
C ILE A 338 20.26 16.63 -7.30
N GLN A 339 21.49 17.09 -7.56
CA GLN A 339 22.13 18.11 -6.72
C GLN A 339 21.43 19.47 -6.83
N GLU A 340 20.92 19.83 -8.02
CA GLU A 340 20.13 21.06 -8.19
C GLU A 340 18.88 21.09 -7.30
N TYR A 341 18.23 19.95 -7.08
CA TYR A 341 17.07 19.88 -6.17
C TYR A 341 17.44 20.15 -4.72
N LEU A 342 18.60 19.70 -4.29
CA LEU A 342 19.13 20.03 -2.97
C LEU A 342 19.45 21.52 -2.87
N ASP A 343 20.16 22.09 -3.82
CA ASP A 343 20.59 23.49 -3.83
C ASP A 343 19.39 24.45 -3.85
N VAL A 344 18.32 24.10 -4.61
CA VAL A 344 17.14 24.98 -4.78
C VAL A 344 16.17 24.86 -3.61
N PHE A 345 15.97 23.66 -3.06
CA PHE A 345 14.94 23.41 -2.06
C PHE A 345 15.43 22.58 -0.86
N GLY A 346 16.15 21.48 -1.08
CA GLY A 346 16.53 20.54 -0.02
C GLY A 346 17.29 21.21 1.12
N ASP A 347 18.33 21.97 0.79
CA ASP A 347 19.21 22.67 1.75
C ASP A 347 18.71 24.06 2.17
N ASN A 348 17.49 24.44 1.76
CA ASN A 348 16.90 25.71 2.15
C ASN A 348 16.52 25.72 3.63
N VAL A 349 16.87 26.78 4.34
CA VAL A 349 16.60 26.96 5.78
C VAL A 349 15.11 26.87 6.12
N ILE A 350 14.22 27.27 5.21
CA ILE A 350 12.77 27.16 5.41
C ILE A 350 12.36 25.70 5.39
N ASN A 351 12.89 24.92 4.44
CA ASN A 351 12.66 23.49 4.33
C ASN A 351 13.12 22.77 5.60
N HIS A 352 14.36 22.99 6.04
CA HIS A 352 14.87 22.44 7.30
C HIS A 352 13.95 22.72 8.48
N LYS A 353 13.52 23.98 8.67
CA LYS A 353 12.61 24.35 9.76
C LYS A 353 11.20 23.77 9.65
N ARG A 354 10.76 23.39 8.44
CA ARG A 354 9.44 22.80 8.23
C ARG A 354 9.44 21.28 8.28
N PHE A 355 10.62 20.63 8.15
CA PHE A 355 10.73 19.18 8.08
C PHE A 355 11.45 18.55 9.27
N GLU A 356 12.47 19.22 9.83
CA GLU A 356 13.25 18.70 10.96
C GLU A 356 12.40 18.62 12.22
N ASN A 357 12.42 17.46 12.85
CA ASN A 357 11.65 17.12 14.06
C ASN A 357 10.13 17.24 13.91
N ILE A 358 9.59 17.21 12.70
CA ILE A 358 8.15 17.23 12.41
C ILE A 358 7.68 15.86 11.96
N GLY A 359 6.54 15.39 12.51
CA GLY A 359 5.96 14.08 12.19
C GLY A 359 6.89 12.92 12.57
N VAL A 360 7.55 13.01 13.71
CA VAL A 360 8.50 12.00 14.19
C VAL A 360 7.78 10.70 14.54
N MET A 361 8.32 9.58 14.08
CA MET A 361 7.84 8.26 14.46
C MET A 361 9.02 7.29 14.58
N ASP A 362 9.20 6.71 15.75
CA ASP A 362 10.26 5.76 16.02
C ASP A 362 10.11 4.44 15.25
N LYS A 363 11.17 3.64 15.23
CA LYS A 363 11.25 2.37 14.50
C LYS A 363 10.20 1.35 14.96
N GLU A 364 9.93 1.24 16.26
CA GLU A 364 8.98 0.28 16.80
C GLU A 364 7.55 0.58 16.33
N ASN A 365 7.16 1.84 16.39
CA ASN A 365 5.87 2.30 15.90
C ASN A 365 5.75 2.17 14.38
N ILE A 366 6.79 2.52 13.61
CA ILE A 366 6.82 2.33 12.14
C ILE A 366 6.55 0.86 11.77
N ILE A 367 7.20 -0.10 12.43
CA ILE A 367 6.98 -1.54 12.22
C ILE A 367 5.56 -1.94 12.63
N SER A 368 5.09 -1.47 13.78
CA SER A 368 3.75 -1.81 14.30
C SER A 368 2.61 -1.27 13.41
N TYR A 369 2.81 -0.13 12.72
CA TYR A 369 1.91 0.37 11.68
C TYR A 369 2.20 -0.22 10.29
N GLY A 370 3.31 -0.94 10.12
CA GLY A 370 3.72 -1.51 8.83
C GLY A 370 3.95 -0.47 7.75
N VAL A 371 4.47 0.71 8.12
CA VAL A 371 4.83 1.78 7.19
C VAL A 371 6.12 1.40 6.50
N THR A 372 6.06 1.02 5.23
CA THR A 372 7.19 0.55 4.42
C THR A 372 7.79 1.64 3.52
N GLY A 373 8.73 1.28 2.67
CA GLY A 373 9.35 2.17 1.70
C GLY A 373 10.25 3.24 2.32
N CYS A 374 10.43 4.34 1.60
CA CYS A 374 11.24 5.48 2.07
C CYS A 374 10.81 6.00 3.44
N SER A 375 9.49 5.97 3.73
CA SER A 375 8.95 6.44 5.00
C SER A 375 9.33 5.53 6.17
N GLY A 376 9.31 4.21 5.97
CA GLY A 376 9.76 3.24 6.97
C GLY A 376 11.28 3.28 7.18
N ARG A 377 12.03 3.37 6.08
CA ARG A 377 13.50 3.46 6.10
C ARG A 377 14.00 4.76 6.74
N ALA A 378 13.20 5.83 6.72
CA ALA A 378 13.52 7.08 7.42
C ALA A 378 13.57 6.94 8.96
N SER A 379 13.04 5.86 9.51
CA SER A 379 13.08 5.52 10.93
C SER A 379 14.02 4.34 11.25
N GLY A 380 15.02 4.10 10.40
CA GLY A 380 16.04 3.07 10.61
C GLY A 380 15.56 1.64 10.40
N TRP A 381 14.36 1.44 9.84
CA TRP A 381 13.89 0.10 9.51
C TRP A 381 14.40 -0.34 8.13
N LYS A 382 15.34 -1.27 8.14
CA LYS A 382 15.92 -1.87 6.93
C LYS A 382 14.92 -2.84 6.31
N ASN A 383 13.94 -2.30 5.62
CA ASN A 383 12.93 -3.08 4.90
C ASN A 383 12.81 -2.58 3.45
N ASP A 384 13.21 -3.43 2.53
CA ASP A 384 13.12 -3.21 1.09
C ASP A 384 12.87 -4.57 0.41
N VAL A 385 11.71 -4.70 -0.23
CA VAL A 385 11.29 -5.97 -0.86
C VAL A 385 12.29 -6.43 -1.90
N ARG A 386 12.97 -5.51 -2.61
CA ARG A 386 14.01 -5.82 -3.60
C ARG A 386 15.21 -6.57 -3.01
N LYS A 387 15.49 -6.39 -1.70
CA LYS A 387 16.56 -7.08 -0.97
C LYS A 387 16.06 -8.26 -0.16
N ASN A 388 14.91 -8.10 0.50
CA ASN A 388 14.39 -9.10 1.45
C ASN A 388 13.71 -10.27 0.73
N HIS A 389 13.03 -9.97 -0.37
CA HIS A 389 12.30 -10.93 -1.23
C HIS A 389 12.56 -10.62 -2.70
N PRO A 390 13.81 -10.80 -3.17
CA PRO A 390 14.22 -10.37 -4.50
C PRO A 390 13.41 -11.05 -5.60
N TYR A 391 13.07 -10.26 -6.61
CA TYR A 391 12.37 -10.68 -7.81
C TYR A 391 13.10 -10.15 -9.06
N ASP A 392 12.83 -10.72 -10.23
CA ASP A 392 13.46 -10.41 -11.51
C ASP A 392 14.99 -10.33 -11.41
N MET A 393 15.61 -9.14 -11.54
CA MET A 393 17.06 -8.98 -11.52
C MET A 393 17.61 -8.38 -10.22
N TYR A 394 16.76 -8.14 -9.20
CA TYR A 394 17.21 -7.47 -7.98
C TYR A 394 18.19 -8.29 -7.11
N ASP A 395 18.25 -9.60 -7.28
CA ASP A 395 19.26 -10.48 -6.66
C ASP A 395 20.65 -10.39 -7.31
N LYS A 396 20.73 -9.79 -8.51
CA LYS A 396 21.96 -9.72 -9.33
C LYS A 396 22.54 -8.31 -9.44
N VAL A 397 21.88 -7.31 -8.84
CA VAL A 397 22.34 -5.91 -8.84
C VAL A 397 22.77 -5.47 -7.45
N GLU A 398 23.80 -4.61 -7.44
CA GLU A 398 24.28 -3.99 -6.22
C GLU A 398 23.60 -2.64 -6.01
N PHE A 399 22.99 -2.44 -4.86
CA PHE A 399 22.45 -1.16 -4.39
C PHE A 399 22.32 -1.15 -2.87
N GLU A 400 22.24 0.02 -2.29
CA GLU A 400 22.10 0.18 -0.85
C GLU A 400 20.63 0.40 -0.46
N GLN A 401 20.21 -0.20 0.66
CA GLN A 401 18.97 0.18 1.32
C GLN A 401 19.21 1.51 2.06
N VAL A 402 18.78 2.60 1.48
CA VAL A 402 18.94 3.92 2.09
C VAL A 402 18.13 4.01 3.37
N THR A 403 18.77 4.30 4.49
CA THR A 403 18.12 4.43 5.81
C THR A 403 18.62 5.68 6.53
N ARG A 404 17.74 6.26 7.37
CA ARG A 404 18.05 7.38 8.28
C ARG A 404 17.42 7.12 9.64
N ASP A 405 17.95 7.75 10.67
CA ASP A 405 17.55 7.48 12.06
C ASP A 405 16.90 8.70 12.74
N THR A 406 16.73 9.83 12.03
CA THR A 406 16.07 11.03 12.61
C THR A 406 14.55 10.88 12.70
N CYS A 407 13.97 9.90 11.99
CA CYS A 407 12.56 9.50 12.10
C CYS A 407 11.54 10.57 11.69
N ASP A 408 11.96 11.69 11.15
CA ASP A 408 11.17 12.88 10.87
C ASP A 408 10.85 13.04 9.37
N SER A 409 10.17 14.12 9.04
CA SER A 409 9.81 14.44 7.65
C SER A 409 11.04 14.75 6.79
N MET A 410 12.12 15.30 7.38
CA MET A 410 13.37 15.55 6.67
C MET A 410 14.05 14.24 6.24
N ALA A 411 14.08 13.26 7.13
CA ALA A 411 14.60 11.93 6.80
C ALA A 411 13.82 11.28 5.63
N ARG A 412 12.47 11.42 5.63
CA ARG A 412 11.62 10.91 4.53
C ARG A 412 11.90 11.59 3.20
N TYR A 413 12.12 12.91 3.22
CA TYR A 413 12.49 13.70 2.05
C TYR A 413 13.86 13.25 1.50
N MET A 414 14.87 13.23 2.36
CA MET A 414 16.24 12.91 1.98
C MET A 414 16.41 11.45 1.50
N ASN A 415 15.65 10.50 2.08
CA ASN A 415 15.67 9.11 1.62
C ASN A 415 15.25 8.99 0.14
N ARG A 416 14.30 9.79 -0.32
CA ARG A 416 13.87 9.77 -1.72
C ARG A 416 14.92 10.37 -2.66
N ILE A 417 15.63 11.39 -2.20
CA ILE A 417 16.79 11.93 -2.93
C ILE A 417 17.87 10.85 -3.11
N ASP A 418 18.23 10.17 -2.02
CA ASP A 418 19.24 9.12 -2.06
C ASP A 418 18.77 7.91 -2.89
N GLU A 419 17.47 7.59 -2.84
CA GLU A 419 16.87 6.51 -3.65
C GLU A 419 16.91 6.80 -5.15
N LEU A 420 16.83 8.07 -5.58
CA LEU A 420 17.06 8.44 -6.98
C LEU A 420 18.46 7.99 -7.46
N TYR A 421 19.49 8.21 -6.64
CA TYR A 421 20.83 7.75 -6.97
C TYR A 421 20.93 6.23 -7.06
N GLN A 422 20.26 5.51 -6.16
CA GLN A 422 20.24 4.04 -6.19
C GLN A 422 19.51 3.51 -7.42
N SER A 423 18.38 4.12 -7.80
CA SER A 423 17.66 3.75 -9.02
C SER A 423 18.50 3.97 -10.28
N LEU A 424 19.19 5.12 -10.39
CA LEU A 424 20.12 5.36 -11.48
C LEU A 424 21.26 4.33 -11.51
N HIS A 425 21.79 3.96 -10.33
CA HIS A 425 22.86 2.97 -10.22
C HIS A 425 22.42 1.56 -10.65
N ILE A 426 21.20 1.15 -10.29
CA ILE A 426 20.61 -0.12 -10.74
C ILE A 426 20.48 -0.13 -12.27
N ILE A 427 19.93 0.94 -12.85
CA ILE A 427 19.75 1.06 -14.30
C ILE A 427 21.10 0.97 -15.02
N GLU A 428 22.15 1.66 -14.54
CA GLU A 428 23.49 1.63 -15.12
C GLU A 428 24.10 0.22 -15.19
N GLN A 429 23.84 -0.62 -14.19
CA GLN A 429 24.34 -2.00 -14.17
C GLN A 429 23.64 -2.90 -15.19
N LEU A 430 22.38 -2.62 -15.52
CA LEU A 430 21.55 -3.48 -16.35
C LEU A 430 21.51 -3.06 -17.82
N ILE A 431 21.51 -1.75 -18.10
CA ILE A 431 21.16 -1.20 -19.41
C ILE A 431 22.05 -1.68 -20.57
N ASP A 432 23.32 -1.92 -20.31
CA ASP A 432 24.27 -2.42 -21.32
C ASP A 432 24.27 -3.95 -21.47
N ASN A 433 23.58 -4.63 -20.57
CA ASN A 433 23.64 -6.09 -20.44
C ASN A 433 22.28 -6.75 -20.74
N ILE A 434 21.33 -6.04 -21.34
CA ILE A 434 20.03 -6.62 -21.70
C ILE A 434 20.25 -7.75 -22.71
N PRO A 435 19.95 -9.02 -22.37
CA PRO A 435 20.19 -10.14 -23.26
C PRO A 435 19.22 -10.11 -24.44
N GLU A 436 19.63 -10.72 -25.56
CA GLU A 436 18.70 -11.05 -26.64
C GLU A 436 17.75 -12.18 -26.19
N GLY A 437 16.54 -12.21 -26.73
CA GLY A 437 15.55 -13.24 -26.42
C GLY A 437 14.12 -12.75 -26.58
N ASP A 438 13.19 -13.64 -26.27
CA ASP A 438 11.76 -13.33 -26.35
C ASP A 438 11.35 -12.40 -25.21
N PHE A 439 10.61 -11.34 -25.54
CA PHE A 439 9.98 -10.43 -24.59
C PHE A 439 8.64 -10.94 -24.04
N TYR A 440 8.16 -12.09 -24.53
CA TYR A 440 6.91 -12.71 -24.11
C TYR A 440 6.97 -14.23 -24.19
N VAL A 441 6.68 -14.89 -23.08
CA VAL A 441 6.48 -16.33 -22.98
C VAL A 441 5.01 -16.64 -23.31
N LYS A 442 4.77 -17.29 -24.43
CA LYS A 442 3.42 -17.54 -24.96
C LYS A 442 2.55 -18.29 -23.97
N GLN A 443 1.43 -17.68 -23.59
CA GLN A 443 0.43 -18.28 -22.72
C GLN A 443 -0.72 -18.89 -23.52
N LYS A 444 -1.49 -19.78 -22.86
CA LYS A 444 -2.72 -20.31 -23.45
C LYS A 444 -3.75 -19.17 -23.62
N PRO A 445 -4.62 -19.22 -24.63
CA PRO A 445 -5.64 -18.19 -24.86
C PRO A 445 -6.58 -17.98 -23.66
N ILE A 446 -6.84 -19.04 -22.89
CA ILE A 446 -7.60 -18.98 -21.63
C ILE A 446 -6.63 -19.32 -20.52
N ILE A 447 -6.34 -18.33 -19.69
CA ILE A 447 -5.49 -18.48 -18.51
C ILE A 447 -6.36 -19.06 -17.39
N LYS A 448 -5.88 -20.16 -16.80
CA LYS A 448 -6.43 -20.78 -15.60
C LYS A 448 -5.29 -20.97 -14.62
N VAL A 449 -5.43 -20.39 -13.45
CA VAL A 449 -4.46 -20.55 -12.36
C VAL A 449 -4.82 -21.83 -11.59
N PRO A 450 -3.85 -22.68 -11.22
CA PRO A 450 -4.11 -23.85 -10.39
C PRO A 450 -4.81 -23.50 -9.08
N GLU A 451 -5.46 -24.47 -8.45
CA GLU A 451 -6.08 -24.28 -7.14
C GLU A 451 -5.03 -24.06 -6.05
N GLY A 452 -5.27 -23.05 -5.19
CA GLY A 452 -4.39 -22.70 -4.08
C GLY A 452 -4.40 -21.23 -3.74
N GLN A 453 -3.56 -20.88 -2.77
CA GLN A 453 -3.42 -19.52 -2.25
C GLN A 453 -1.97 -19.06 -2.37
N TRP A 454 -1.77 -17.84 -2.87
CA TRP A 454 -0.46 -17.24 -3.09
C TRP A 454 -0.43 -15.79 -2.60
N TYR A 455 0.74 -15.36 -2.22
CA TYR A 455 1.05 -13.95 -1.96
C TYR A 455 2.34 -13.57 -2.64
N PHE A 456 2.33 -12.46 -3.36
CA PHE A 456 3.52 -11.87 -3.98
C PHE A 456 3.58 -10.39 -3.65
N SER A 457 4.78 -9.88 -3.45
CA SER A 457 4.99 -8.45 -3.24
C SER A 457 6.18 -7.94 -4.03
N CYS A 458 6.13 -6.66 -4.38
CA CYS A 458 7.23 -5.90 -4.95
C CYS A 458 7.39 -4.55 -4.22
N GLU A 459 8.55 -3.92 -4.39
CA GLU A 459 8.81 -2.60 -3.83
C GLU A 459 8.30 -1.54 -4.79
N GLY A 460 7.20 -0.89 -4.44
CA GLY A 460 6.72 0.30 -5.13
C GLY A 460 7.49 1.55 -4.71
N SER A 461 7.23 2.68 -5.37
CA SER A 461 7.88 3.96 -5.05
C SER A 461 7.58 4.49 -3.64
N ARG A 462 6.47 4.04 -3.04
CA ARG A 462 6.00 4.43 -1.69
C ARG A 462 6.18 3.34 -0.66
N GLY A 463 6.59 2.13 -1.08
CA GLY A 463 6.82 0.98 -0.22
C GLY A 463 6.26 -0.31 -0.81
N GLU A 464 6.06 -1.31 0.04
CA GLU A 464 5.61 -2.62 -0.37
C GLU A 464 4.21 -2.61 -0.97
N ILE A 465 4.10 -3.12 -2.19
CA ILE A 465 2.85 -3.49 -2.86
C ILE A 465 2.70 -5.00 -2.73
N GLY A 466 1.55 -5.47 -2.23
CA GLY A 466 1.29 -6.89 -2.11
C GLY A 466 0.00 -7.32 -2.80
N VAL A 467 -0.01 -8.51 -3.35
CA VAL A 467 -1.20 -9.13 -3.93
C VAL A 467 -1.36 -10.54 -3.40
N TYR A 468 -2.51 -10.77 -2.78
CA TYR A 468 -2.97 -12.10 -2.43
C TYR A 468 -3.93 -12.62 -3.49
N LEU A 469 -3.77 -13.89 -3.83
CA LEU A 469 -4.61 -14.60 -4.80
C LEU A 469 -5.10 -15.92 -4.19
N ASP A 470 -6.41 -16.11 -4.12
CA ASP A 470 -7.04 -17.43 -4.01
C ASP A 470 -7.61 -17.83 -5.38
N SER A 471 -7.22 -19.00 -5.85
CA SER A 471 -7.70 -19.60 -7.09
C SER A 471 -8.33 -20.96 -6.85
N ARG A 472 -9.49 -21.20 -7.48
CA ARG A 472 -10.22 -22.48 -7.48
C ARG A 472 -10.07 -23.24 -8.80
N GLY A 473 -9.02 -22.94 -9.58
CA GLY A 473 -8.76 -23.60 -10.87
C GLY A 473 -9.56 -23.03 -12.06
N ASP A 474 -10.27 -21.93 -11.84
CA ASP A 474 -11.08 -21.26 -12.85
C ASP A 474 -10.32 -20.20 -13.66
N LYS A 475 -10.99 -19.58 -14.63
CA LYS A 475 -10.48 -18.49 -15.46
C LYS A 475 -10.49 -17.13 -14.75
N SER A 476 -11.11 -17.04 -13.60
CA SER A 476 -11.26 -15.85 -12.76
C SER A 476 -10.74 -16.16 -11.35
N PRO A 477 -10.17 -15.18 -10.64
CA PRO A 477 -9.78 -15.39 -9.26
C PRO A 477 -11.02 -15.59 -8.37
N TYR A 478 -10.91 -16.48 -7.38
CA TYR A 478 -11.92 -16.59 -6.34
C TYR A 478 -11.86 -15.38 -5.40
N ARG A 479 -10.62 -14.96 -5.05
CA ARG A 479 -10.34 -13.77 -4.26
C ARG A 479 -9.03 -13.13 -4.72
N LEU A 480 -9.05 -11.82 -4.93
CA LEU A 480 -7.85 -10.98 -5.02
C LEU A 480 -7.90 -9.92 -3.93
N LYS A 481 -6.81 -9.77 -3.18
CA LYS A 481 -6.64 -8.72 -2.19
C LYS A 481 -5.37 -7.96 -2.51
N PHE A 482 -5.49 -6.65 -2.58
CA PHE A 482 -4.35 -5.75 -2.75
C PHE A 482 -3.94 -5.18 -1.38
N ARG A 483 -2.65 -5.26 -1.06
CA ARG A 483 -2.04 -4.50 0.01
C ARG A 483 -1.55 -3.18 -0.56
N PRO A 484 -2.24 -2.05 -0.30
CA PRO A 484 -1.82 -0.75 -0.79
C PRO A 484 -0.65 -0.22 0.04
N MET A 485 0.17 0.63 -0.56
CA MET A 485 1.27 1.31 0.12
C MET A 485 0.74 2.38 1.09
N GLY A 486 -0.22 3.19 0.62
CA GLY A 486 -0.66 4.40 1.28
C GLY A 486 -1.53 4.20 2.52
N LEU A 487 -2.24 3.06 2.66
CA LEU A 487 -3.15 2.84 3.80
C LEU A 487 -2.41 2.88 5.14
N ASN A 488 -1.27 2.23 5.21
CA ASN A 488 -0.43 2.19 6.41
C ASN A 488 0.12 3.59 6.76
N HIS A 489 0.46 4.40 5.75
CA HIS A 489 0.91 5.78 5.94
C HIS A 489 -0.19 6.65 6.55
N VAL A 490 -1.41 6.58 6.01
CA VAL A 490 -2.54 7.35 6.54
C VAL A 490 -2.97 6.86 7.93
N ALA A 491 -2.92 5.54 8.18
CA ALA A 491 -3.18 4.98 9.51
C ALA A 491 -2.21 5.50 10.59
N ALA A 492 -0.96 5.75 10.22
CA ALA A 492 0.09 6.23 11.12
C ALA A 492 0.01 7.75 11.40
N MET A 493 -0.75 8.52 10.62
CA MET A 493 -0.81 9.98 10.75
C MET A 493 -1.25 10.47 12.13
N ASP A 494 -2.20 9.79 12.77
CA ASP A 494 -2.66 10.17 14.12
C ASP A 494 -1.52 10.10 15.14
N GLU A 495 -0.71 9.06 15.08
CA GLU A 495 0.46 8.89 15.98
C GLU A 495 1.54 9.93 15.70
N MET A 496 1.85 10.17 14.40
CA MET A 496 2.90 11.12 13.99
C MET A 496 2.58 12.57 14.32
N LEU A 497 1.29 12.91 14.35
CA LEU A 497 0.84 14.30 14.44
C LEU A 497 0.25 14.66 15.81
N ARG A 498 0.12 13.69 16.71
CA ARG A 498 -0.41 13.95 18.05
C ARG A 498 0.55 14.84 18.85
N GLY A 499 0.09 16.03 19.22
CA GLY A 499 0.89 17.06 19.90
C GLY A 499 1.55 18.08 18.98
N GLU A 500 1.54 17.84 17.67
CA GLU A 500 2.02 18.77 16.63
C GLU A 500 0.98 19.86 16.34
N LYS A 501 1.37 20.88 15.58
CA LYS A 501 0.47 21.95 15.14
C LYS A 501 -0.31 21.55 13.89
N ILE A 502 -1.46 22.18 13.70
CA ILE A 502 -2.28 21.98 12.49
C ILE A 502 -1.50 22.25 11.18
N ALA A 503 -0.56 23.20 11.18
CA ALA A 503 0.28 23.49 10.03
C ALA A 503 1.23 22.33 9.68
N ASP A 504 1.61 21.51 10.66
CA ASP A 504 2.53 20.39 10.47
C ASP A 504 1.84 19.15 9.87
N LEU A 505 0.49 19.13 9.89
CA LEU A 505 -0.29 18.11 9.21
C LEU A 505 -0.03 18.10 7.70
N ILE A 506 0.03 19.29 7.07
CA ILE A 506 0.33 19.43 5.63
C ILE A 506 1.74 18.92 5.35
N THR A 507 2.71 19.35 6.15
CA THR A 507 4.11 18.94 6.02
C THR A 507 4.30 17.43 6.16
N THR A 508 3.71 16.84 7.20
CA THR A 508 3.79 15.39 7.44
C THR A 508 3.08 14.59 6.36
N GLY A 509 1.89 15.05 5.94
CA GLY A 509 1.14 14.43 4.84
C GLY A 509 1.94 14.44 3.54
N ALA A 510 2.53 15.59 3.18
CA ALA A 510 3.40 15.71 2.01
C ALA A 510 4.62 14.77 2.12
N ALA A 511 5.28 14.72 3.29
CA ALA A 511 6.46 13.87 3.50
C ALA A 511 6.16 12.35 3.45
N LEU A 512 4.94 11.93 3.79
CA LEU A 512 4.52 10.53 3.72
C LEU A 512 4.30 10.05 2.29
N ASP A 513 3.88 10.93 1.37
CA ASP A 513 3.67 10.61 -0.05
C ASP A 513 2.67 9.46 -0.24
N PHE A 514 1.42 9.67 0.07
CA PHE A 514 0.36 8.70 -0.17
C PHE A 514 -0.51 9.09 -1.38
N VAL A 515 -1.08 8.10 -2.04
CA VAL A 515 -2.00 8.26 -3.18
C VAL A 515 -3.36 7.65 -2.82
N ILE A 516 -4.41 8.46 -2.81
CA ILE A 516 -5.72 8.03 -2.32
C ILE A 516 -6.37 6.92 -3.18
N PRO A 517 -6.29 6.91 -4.54
CA PRO A 517 -6.82 5.81 -5.33
C PRO A 517 -6.19 4.44 -5.03
N ASP A 518 -4.94 4.40 -4.51
CA ASP A 518 -4.31 3.18 -4.00
C ASP A 518 -4.96 2.72 -2.69
N ILE A 519 -5.24 3.65 -1.80
CA ILE A 519 -5.83 3.38 -0.50
C ILE A 519 -7.27 2.88 -0.66
N ASP A 520 -8.08 3.59 -1.43
CA ASP A 520 -9.51 3.36 -1.59
C ASP A 520 -9.83 2.18 -2.55
N ARG A 521 -8.94 1.83 -3.49
CA ARG A 521 -8.97 0.78 -4.54
C ARG A 521 -10.34 0.27 -5.01
#